data_a95dfaa711607f9249e23a6fb3f577e5
#
_entry.id   a95dfaa711607f9249e23a6fb3f577e5
#
_cell.length_a   1.000
_cell.length_b   1.000
_cell.length_c   1.000
_cell.angle_alpha   90.00
_cell.angle_beta   90.00
_cell.angle_gamma   90.00
#
_symmetry.space_group_name_H-M   'P 1'
#
loop_
_entity.id
_entity.type
_entity.pdbx_description
1 polymer ?
#
loop_
_entity_poly.entity_id
_entity_poly.type
_entity_poly.pdbx_seq_one_letter_code
_entity_poly.pdbx_strand_id
1 'polypeptide(L)'
;MIDRRFSIAGAGCVVTGTLVSGRLQVGQTLWLHGQEVRVRSLQLAASEVAEVQAGQRCALNLGGAVSAEQPQRGDWLSEQVLPLSDRLDVSLTQLPDSRWHRGVLQLHLGTAIHSVRVVLLDEAAGLAQLMLEQPAAAVWGDRFIIRDPAANTTLGGGRVLDPQGMRRGRSHPQRLAWLSAWAAASTPREVLAAALRQGAVALPELALKLNLSADQLEQLLPAEGLIVLAAAGHRVALTVEASEARWQRLAERLADWHQQHPELLGPGEGQLGLVGCLQLPLPVARQLLQRWQAEGRLQRTAWALHLPDHRPQLQAGDAELLARVAAELVPGGLRPPIVGELATALGMELGELKVFLQRMHRAGELVAVASNRYYLPTQVEGLVAVARQLVADSPSGSFNAAEYRDASGIGRNLTIQVLEYLDRAGVTRFVREQRFLVAG
;
A
#
# COMPACT_ATOMS: atom_id res chain seq x y z
N MET A 1 -3.70 -29.69 0.49
CA MET A 1 -2.49 -30.09 1.25
C MET A 1 -2.12 -31.51 0.88
N ILE A 2 -0.85 -31.79 0.60
CA ILE A 2 -0.34 -33.08 0.13
C ILE A 2 -0.13 -34.05 1.31
N ASP A 3 -0.65 -35.27 1.20
CA ASP A 3 -0.45 -36.34 2.20
C ASP A 3 0.47 -37.46 1.69
N ARG A 4 0.50 -37.72 0.38
CA ARG A 4 1.38 -38.70 -0.24
C ARG A 4 1.81 -38.28 -1.63
N ARG A 5 2.92 -38.81 -2.08
CA ARG A 5 3.45 -38.65 -3.42
C ARG A 5 3.78 -40.02 -4.05
N PHE A 6 3.55 -40.12 -5.35
CA PHE A 6 3.87 -41.29 -6.16
C PHE A 6 4.57 -40.85 -7.46
N SER A 7 5.55 -41.60 -7.89
CA SER A 7 6.08 -41.47 -9.24
C SER A 7 5.55 -42.65 -10.06
N ILE A 8 4.71 -42.34 -11.07
CA ILE A 8 4.08 -43.36 -11.90
C ILE A 8 4.73 -43.32 -13.29
N ALA A 9 5.25 -44.47 -13.77
CA ALA A 9 5.84 -44.57 -15.10
C ALA A 9 4.80 -44.10 -16.17
N GLY A 10 5.20 -43.17 -17.02
CA GLY A 10 4.34 -42.59 -18.06
C GLY A 10 3.41 -41.46 -17.60
N ALA A 11 3.02 -41.41 -16.32
CA ALA A 11 2.17 -40.34 -15.79
C ALA A 11 2.97 -39.23 -15.06
N GLY A 12 4.20 -39.50 -14.62
CA GLY A 12 5.04 -38.51 -13.94
C GLY A 12 4.73 -38.37 -12.43
N CYS A 13 4.65 -37.17 -11.93
CA CYS A 13 4.41 -36.88 -10.50
C CYS A 13 2.90 -36.87 -10.20
N VAL A 14 2.49 -37.80 -9.34
CA VAL A 14 1.14 -37.89 -8.80
C VAL A 14 1.17 -37.65 -7.30
N VAL A 15 0.32 -36.76 -6.81
CA VAL A 15 0.16 -36.51 -5.38
C VAL A 15 -1.26 -36.81 -4.93
N THR A 16 -1.42 -37.22 -3.69
CA THR A 16 -2.73 -37.30 -3.05
C THR A 16 -2.81 -36.30 -1.91
N GLY A 17 -4.02 -35.85 -1.63
CA GLY A 17 -4.24 -34.88 -0.55
C GLY A 17 -5.71 -34.49 -0.44
N THR A 18 -6.01 -33.67 0.55
CA THR A 18 -7.33 -33.12 0.76
C THR A 18 -7.39 -31.69 0.26
N LEU A 19 -8.41 -31.35 -0.56
CA LEU A 19 -8.70 -29.96 -0.90
C LEU A 19 -9.33 -29.29 0.33
N VAL A 20 -8.61 -28.32 0.91
CA VAL A 20 -9.01 -27.69 2.16
C VAL A 20 -10.03 -26.60 1.96
N SER A 21 -9.91 -25.84 0.85
CA SER A 21 -10.84 -24.75 0.48
C SER A 21 -10.98 -24.63 -1.03
N GLY A 22 -12.05 -24.02 -1.49
CA GLY A 22 -12.29 -23.72 -2.89
C GLY A 22 -12.67 -24.92 -3.76
N ARG A 23 -12.38 -24.79 -5.04
CA ARG A 23 -12.57 -25.81 -6.08
C ARG A 23 -11.29 -25.97 -6.88
N LEU A 24 -11.07 -27.15 -7.44
CA LEU A 24 -9.90 -27.45 -8.26
C LEU A 24 -10.34 -28.13 -9.55
N GLN A 25 -9.87 -27.63 -10.69
CA GLN A 25 -10.23 -28.13 -12.02
C GLN A 25 -9.01 -28.64 -12.78
N VAL A 26 -9.25 -29.58 -13.70
CA VAL A 26 -8.24 -30.00 -14.67
C VAL A 26 -7.82 -28.82 -15.54
N GLY A 27 -6.51 -28.69 -15.76
CA GLY A 27 -5.90 -27.59 -16.51
C GLY A 27 -5.55 -26.37 -15.69
N GLN A 28 -6.01 -26.26 -14.44
CA GLN A 28 -5.70 -25.14 -13.54
C GLN A 28 -4.21 -25.09 -13.21
N THR A 29 -3.67 -23.89 -13.12
CA THR A 29 -2.30 -23.63 -12.65
C THR A 29 -2.33 -23.37 -11.14
N LEU A 30 -1.45 -24.02 -10.43
CA LEU A 30 -1.26 -23.88 -8.98
C LEU A 30 0.21 -23.54 -8.67
N TRP A 31 0.44 -23.07 -7.46
CA TRP A 31 1.77 -22.77 -6.94
C TRP A 31 2.22 -23.85 -5.94
N LEU A 32 3.46 -24.31 -6.12
CA LEU A 32 4.18 -25.18 -5.21
C LEU A 32 5.55 -24.57 -4.94
N HIS A 33 5.85 -24.16 -3.71
CA HIS A 33 7.14 -23.53 -3.32
C HIS A 33 7.56 -22.36 -4.25
N GLY A 34 6.58 -21.55 -4.72
CA GLY A 34 6.83 -20.43 -5.62
C GLY A 34 7.04 -20.81 -7.09
N GLN A 35 6.85 -22.09 -7.46
CA GLN A 35 6.89 -22.59 -8.83
C GLN A 35 5.49 -22.92 -9.33
N GLU A 36 5.22 -22.59 -10.59
CA GLU A 36 3.96 -22.96 -11.24
C GLU A 36 3.91 -24.44 -11.59
N VAL A 37 2.83 -25.10 -11.21
CA VAL A 37 2.53 -26.48 -11.57
C VAL A 37 1.11 -26.54 -12.18
N ARG A 38 0.92 -27.37 -13.20
CA ARG A 38 -0.38 -27.52 -13.86
C ARG A 38 -1.04 -28.83 -13.46
N VAL A 39 -2.32 -28.81 -13.20
CA VAL A 39 -3.14 -29.99 -12.95
C VAL A 39 -3.44 -30.67 -14.30
N ARG A 40 -2.86 -31.85 -14.55
CA ARG A 40 -3.08 -32.63 -15.80
C ARG A 40 -4.33 -33.47 -15.72
N SER A 41 -4.56 -34.14 -14.61
CA SER A 41 -5.76 -34.92 -14.34
C SER A 41 -6.07 -34.95 -12.86
N LEU A 42 -7.34 -35.20 -12.54
CA LEU A 42 -7.89 -35.34 -11.22
C LEU A 42 -8.58 -36.71 -11.07
N GLN A 43 -8.40 -37.35 -9.92
CA GLN A 43 -9.12 -38.59 -9.61
C GLN A 43 -9.73 -38.50 -8.21
N LEU A 44 -11.00 -38.94 -8.12
CA LEU A 44 -11.74 -39.08 -6.89
C LEU A 44 -12.17 -40.56 -6.76
N ALA A 45 -11.77 -41.24 -5.69
CA ALA A 45 -12.05 -42.68 -5.46
C ALA A 45 -11.74 -43.56 -6.69
N ALA A 46 -10.56 -43.35 -7.31
CA ALA A 46 -10.05 -44.04 -8.49
C ALA A 46 -10.81 -43.75 -9.83
N SER A 47 -11.75 -42.81 -9.85
CA SER A 47 -12.44 -42.36 -11.08
C SER A 47 -11.89 -40.98 -11.50
N GLU A 48 -11.67 -40.81 -12.82
CA GLU A 48 -11.32 -39.46 -13.32
C GLU A 48 -12.51 -38.52 -13.22
N VAL A 49 -12.18 -37.28 -12.80
CA VAL A 49 -13.18 -36.20 -12.65
C VAL A 49 -12.59 -34.90 -13.21
N ALA A 50 -13.49 -34.02 -13.68
CA ALA A 50 -13.10 -32.71 -14.20
C ALA A 50 -12.83 -31.70 -13.08
N GLU A 51 -13.49 -31.83 -11.92
CA GLU A 51 -13.45 -30.92 -10.80
C GLU A 51 -13.55 -31.67 -9.46
N VAL A 52 -12.91 -31.10 -8.42
CA VAL A 52 -13.05 -31.50 -7.01
C VAL A 52 -13.32 -30.29 -6.14
N GLN A 53 -14.00 -30.49 -5.01
CA GLN A 53 -14.43 -29.46 -4.09
C GLN A 53 -13.81 -29.62 -2.69
N ALA A 54 -13.81 -28.53 -1.91
CA ALA A 54 -13.34 -28.54 -0.52
C ALA A 54 -13.93 -29.72 0.29
N GLY A 55 -13.10 -30.33 1.12
CA GLY A 55 -13.42 -31.51 1.91
C GLY A 55 -13.15 -32.85 1.19
N GLN A 56 -12.95 -32.85 -0.11
CA GLN A 56 -12.68 -34.08 -0.85
C GLN A 56 -11.20 -34.43 -0.86
N ARG A 57 -10.88 -35.71 -0.67
CA ARG A 57 -9.54 -36.27 -0.85
C ARG A 57 -9.40 -36.78 -2.26
N CYS A 58 -8.43 -36.25 -3.00
CA CYS A 58 -8.23 -36.55 -4.42
C CYS A 58 -6.77 -36.90 -4.74
N ALA A 59 -6.55 -37.47 -5.92
CA ALA A 59 -5.25 -37.61 -6.52
C ALA A 59 -5.10 -36.63 -7.70
N LEU A 60 -3.94 -35.99 -7.79
CA LEU A 60 -3.60 -35.01 -8.80
C LEU A 60 -2.36 -35.48 -9.58
N ASN A 61 -2.45 -35.49 -10.90
CA ASN A 61 -1.29 -35.57 -11.75
C ASN A 61 -0.78 -34.16 -12.03
N LEU A 62 0.47 -33.87 -11.65
CA LEU A 62 1.09 -32.56 -11.79
C LEU A 62 1.99 -32.52 -13.03
N GLY A 63 1.82 -31.47 -13.83
CA GLY A 63 2.67 -31.11 -14.95
C GLY A 63 3.49 -29.85 -14.66
N GLY A 64 4.62 -29.69 -15.35
CA GLY A 64 5.55 -28.59 -15.17
C GLY A 64 6.91 -29.09 -14.70
N ALA A 65 7.77 -28.16 -14.29
CA ALA A 65 9.13 -28.44 -13.79
C ALA A 65 9.10 -28.93 -12.33
N VAL A 66 8.39 -30.03 -12.06
CA VAL A 66 8.36 -30.66 -10.74
C VAL A 66 9.64 -31.48 -10.59
N SER A 67 10.52 -31.11 -9.65
CA SER A 67 11.78 -31.85 -9.39
C SER A 67 11.49 -33.23 -8.84
N ALA A 68 12.48 -34.12 -8.98
CA ALA A 68 12.35 -35.50 -8.49
C ALA A 68 12.19 -35.60 -6.95
N GLU A 69 12.55 -34.53 -6.22
CA GLU A 69 12.51 -34.49 -4.74
C GLU A 69 11.28 -33.76 -4.20
N GLN A 70 10.54 -33.04 -5.05
CA GLN A 70 9.32 -32.30 -4.72
C GLN A 70 8.14 -32.80 -5.57
N PRO A 71 6.90 -32.75 -5.10
CA PRO A 71 6.42 -32.28 -3.79
C PRO A 71 6.61 -33.31 -2.67
N GLN A 72 6.53 -32.84 -1.43
CA GLN A 72 6.65 -33.70 -0.23
C GLN A 72 5.32 -33.70 0.56
N ARG A 73 5.22 -34.65 1.50
CA ARG A 73 4.13 -34.66 2.46
C ARG A 73 4.16 -33.37 3.30
N GLY A 74 3.03 -32.70 3.41
CA GLY A 74 2.90 -31.42 4.11
C GLY A 74 2.98 -30.19 3.21
N ASP A 75 3.39 -30.35 1.97
CA ASP A 75 3.40 -29.25 1.02
C ASP A 75 1.99 -28.77 0.65
N TRP A 76 1.89 -27.50 0.32
CA TRP A 76 0.67 -26.87 -0.15
C TRP A 76 0.70 -26.65 -1.66
N LEU A 77 -0.39 -26.98 -2.30
CA LEU A 77 -0.75 -26.50 -3.63
C LEU A 77 -1.81 -25.40 -3.45
N SER A 78 -1.61 -24.23 -4.01
CA SER A 78 -2.48 -23.06 -3.84
C SER A 78 -2.61 -22.26 -5.12
N GLU A 79 -3.68 -21.50 -5.27
CA GLU A 79 -3.89 -20.56 -6.41
C GLU A 79 -2.96 -19.36 -6.36
N GLN A 80 -2.42 -19.05 -5.20
CA GLN A 80 -1.49 -17.93 -4.98
C GLN A 80 -0.24 -18.42 -4.28
N VAL A 81 0.86 -17.70 -4.45
CA VAL A 81 2.09 -17.97 -3.70
C VAL A 81 1.83 -17.71 -2.23
N LEU A 82 1.81 -18.76 -1.41
CA LEU A 82 1.66 -18.64 0.03
C LEU A 82 2.97 -18.15 0.65
N PRO A 83 2.90 -17.12 1.51
CA PRO A 83 4.08 -16.66 2.23
C PRO A 83 4.52 -17.71 3.24
N LEU A 84 5.81 -18.06 3.19
CA LEU A 84 6.42 -18.93 4.18
C LEU A 84 6.89 -18.10 5.38
N SER A 85 6.68 -18.61 6.59
CA SER A 85 7.13 -17.96 7.83
C SER A 85 7.81 -18.93 8.77
N ASP A 86 8.88 -18.47 9.41
CA ASP A 86 9.55 -19.17 10.51
C ASP A 86 8.91 -18.84 11.88
N ARG A 87 7.83 -18.06 11.89
CA ARG A 87 7.13 -17.62 13.12
C ARG A 87 5.63 -17.57 12.92
N LEU A 88 4.91 -18.28 13.79
CA LEU A 88 3.45 -18.26 13.83
C LEU A 88 3.02 -17.75 15.20
N ASP A 89 2.20 -16.72 15.26
CA ASP A 89 1.54 -16.32 16.50
C ASP A 89 0.22 -17.10 16.61
N VAL A 90 -0.03 -17.70 17.79
CA VAL A 90 -1.06 -18.70 17.96
C VAL A 90 -1.85 -18.49 19.27
N SER A 91 -3.08 -18.98 19.29
CA SER A 91 -3.73 -19.36 20.52
C SER A 91 -3.30 -20.79 20.89
N LEU A 92 -2.96 -21.01 22.14
CA LEU A 92 -2.38 -22.25 22.62
C LEU A 92 -3.13 -22.74 23.86
N THR A 93 -3.57 -23.99 23.80
CA THR A 93 -4.20 -24.70 24.93
C THR A 93 -3.28 -25.84 25.35
N GLN A 94 -2.89 -25.85 26.60
CA GLN A 94 -2.10 -26.92 27.21
C GLN A 94 -3.01 -28.04 27.70
N LEU A 95 -2.59 -29.28 27.50
CA LEU A 95 -3.31 -30.41 28.06
C LEU A 95 -3.04 -30.49 29.57
N PRO A 96 -4.00 -31.00 30.35
CA PRO A 96 -3.78 -31.34 31.76
C PRO A 96 -2.54 -32.23 31.91
N ASP A 97 -1.80 -32.09 32.98
CA ASP A 97 -0.62 -32.86 33.32
C ASP A 97 0.57 -32.76 32.36
N SER A 98 0.51 -31.87 31.37
CA SER A 98 1.62 -31.55 30.47
C SER A 98 2.32 -30.25 30.90
N ARG A 99 3.59 -30.06 30.51
CA ARG A 99 4.33 -28.83 30.76
C ARG A 99 5.12 -28.43 29.53
N TRP A 100 5.04 -27.16 29.19
CA TRP A 100 5.91 -26.60 28.16
C TRP A 100 7.35 -26.58 28.64
N HIS A 101 8.27 -26.99 27.79
CA HIS A 101 9.70 -26.89 28.05
C HIS A 101 10.43 -26.15 26.91
N ARG A 102 11.64 -25.69 27.19
CA ARG A 102 12.43 -24.91 26.22
C ARG A 102 13.11 -25.76 25.12
N GLY A 103 12.90 -27.07 25.12
CA GLY A 103 13.43 -27.97 24.10
C GLY A 103 12.77 -27.79 22.73
N VAL A 104 13.31 -28.49 21.76
CA VAL A 104 12.70 -28.62 20.44
C VAL A 104 11.53 -29.61 20.52
N LEU A 105 10.37 -29.15 20.08
CA LEU A 105 9.13 -29.91 20.04
C LEU A 105 8.75 -30.21 18.58
N GLN A 106 7.74 -31.04 18.39
CA GLN A 106 7.14 -31.30 17.08
C GLN A 106 5.78 -30.58 16.97
N LEU A 107 5.69 -29.73 15.96
CA LEU A 107 4.45 -29.10 15.50
C LEU A 107 3.84 -29.99 14.39
N HIS A 108 2.65 -30.50 14.63
CA HIS A 108 1.84 -31.16 13.62
C HIS A 108 0.83 -30.14 13.06
N LEU A 109 1.08 -29.67 11.86
CA LEU A 109 0.24 -28.69 11.16
C LEU A 109 -0.30 -29.34 9.88
N GLY A 110 -1.59 -29.69 9.88
CA GLY A 110 -2.16 -30.49 8.82
C GLY A 110 -1.46 -31.85 8.67
N THR A 111 -0.85 -32.11 7.51
CA THR A 111 -0.08 -33.35 7.26
C THR A 111 1.43 -33.19 7.46
N ALA A 112 1.89 -31.95 7.71
CA ALA A 112 3.30 -31.63 7.95
C ALA A 112 3.70 -31.82 9.41
N ILE A 113 5.00 -32.09 9.62
CA ILE A 113 5.63 -32.14 10.94
C ILE A 113 6.84 -31.20 10.89
N HIS A 114 6.89 -30.23 11.78
CA HIS A 114 7.97 -29.24 11.86
C HIS A 114 8.62 -29.26 13.24
N SER A 115 9.92 -29.09 13.29
CA SER A 115 10.63 -28.77 14.53
C SER A 115 10.29 -27.38 14.98
N VAL A 116 9.91 -27.22 16.24
CA VAL A 116 9.42 -25.94 16.76
C VAL A 116 9.90 -25.68 18.19
N ARG A 117 10.07 -24.38 18.52
CA ARG A 117 10.19 -23.90 19.89
C ARG A 117 8.98 -23.03 20.22
N VAL A 118 8.42 -23.25 21.40
CA VAL A 118 7.28 -22.48 21.89
C VAL A 118 7.77 -21.33 22.78
N VAL A 119 7.32 -20.13 22.48
CA VAL A 119 7.56 -18.94 23.30
C VAL A 119 6.21 -18.40 23.76
N LEU A 120 5.94 -18.49 25.05
CA LEU A 120 4.72 -17.91 25.63
C LEU A 120 4.80 -16.38 25.56
N LEU A 121 3.77 -15.73 25.04
CA LEU A 121 3.63 -14.29 24.92
C LEU A 121 2.75 -13.74 26.06
N ASP A 122 1.65 -14.42 26.34
CA ASP A 122 0.71 -14.16 27.43
C ASP A 122 0.11 -15.51 27.85
N GLU A 123 0.55 -16.02 28.98
CA GLU A 123 0.11 -17.33 29.50
C GLU A 123 -1.37 -17.31 29.91
N ALA A 124 -1.83 -16.23 30.52
CA ALA A 124 -3.20 -16.10 30.98
C ALA A 124 -4.20 -16.04 29.81
N ALA A 125 -3.82 -15.38 28.73
CA ALA A 125 -4.61 -15.31 27.51
C ALA A 125 -4.39 -16.52 26.57
N GLY A 126 -3.48 -17.43 26.91
CA GLY A 126 -3.12 -18.58 26.04
C GLY A 126 -2.50 -18.14 24.71
N LEU A 127 -1.71 -17.06 24.70
CA LEU A 127 -1.02 -16.56 23.50
C LEU A 127 0.43 -17.01 23.46
N ALA A 128 0.87 -17.52 22.32
CA ALA A 128 2.25 -17.95 22.11
C ALA A 128 2.73 -17.64 20.71
N GLN A 129 4.06 -17.65 20.53
CA GLN A 129 4.72 -17.66 19.24
C GLN A 129 5.44 -18.99 19.04
N LEU A 130 5.15 -19.63 17.93
CA LEU A 130 5.85 -20.83 17.48
C LEU A 130 7.02 -20.41 16.60
N MET A 131 8.23 -20.81 16.98
CA MET A 131 9.46 -20.55 16.21
C MET A 131 9.87 -21.83 15.51
N LEU A 132 9.69 -21.88 14.21
CA LEU A 132 9.99 -23.04 13.36
C LEU A 132 11.45 -23.02 12.92
N GLU A 133 12.07 -24.19 12.83
CA GLU A 133 13.43 -24.33 12.28
C GLU A 133 13.45 -24.10 10.77
N GLN A 134 12.39 -24.50 10.08
CA GLN A 134 12.20 -24.23 8.66
C GLN A 134 10.88 -23.51 8.44
N PRO A 135 10.85 -22.49 7.56
CA PRO A 135 9.63 -21.76 7.27
C PRO A 135 8.52 -22.68 6.74
N ALA A 136 7.31 -22.45 7.18
CA ALA A 136 6.12 -23.18 6.74
C ALA A 136 5.02 -22.22 6.27
N ALA A 137 4.15 -22.69 5.38
CA ALA A 137 2.92 -22.02 5.03
C ALA A 137 1.85 -22.33 6.08
N ALA A 138 1.15 -21.31 6.51
CA ALA A 138 -0.01 -21.40 7.39
C ALA A 138 -0.98 -20.27 7.08
N VAL A 139 -2.23 -20.42 7.48
CA VAL A 139 -3.25 -19.40 7.40
C VAL A 139 -3.96 -19.22 8.74
N TRP A 140 -4.64 -18.10 8.92
CA TRP A 140 -5.46 -17.87 10.11
C TRP A 140 -6.51 -18.98 10.26
N GLY A 141 -6.63 -19.50 11.46
CA GLY A 141 -7.59 -20.55 11.78
C GLY A 141 -7.04 -21.97 11.66
N ASP A 142 -5.86 -22.17 11.05
CA ASP A 142 -5.24 -23.48 10.98
C ASP A 142 -5.03 -24.07 12.38
N ARG A 143 -5.49 -25.31 12.54
CA ARG A 143 -5.35 -26.04 13.80
C ARG A 143 -4.07 -26.86 13.81
N PHE A 144 -3.45 -26.91 14.97
CA PHE A 144 -2.19 -27.66 15.14
C PHE A 144 -2.15 -28.42 16.47
N ILE A 145 -1.25 -29.39 16.53
CA ILE A 145 -0.94 -30.15 17.76
C ILE A 145 0.56 -30.03 18.00
N ILE A 146 0.96 -29.92 19.27
CA ILE A 146 2.36 -29.94 19.70
C ILE A 146 2.61 -31.20 20.50
N ARG A 147 3.68 -31.91 20.13
CA ARG A 147 4.13 -33.14 20.78
C ARG A 147 5.56 -33.00 21.26
N ASP A 148 5.85 -33.70 22.36
CA ASP A 148 7.22 -33.95 22.79
C ASP A 148 7.72 -35.22 22.12
N PRO A 149 8.72 -35.14 21.22
CA PRO A 149 9.25 -36.32 20.56
C PRO A 149 9.99 -37.24 21.52
N ALA A 150 10.61 -36.71 22.59
CA ALA A 150 11.38 -37.51 23.57
C ALA A 150 10.45 -38.34 24.46
N ALA A 151 9.36 -37.75 24.94
CA ALA A 151 8.37 -38.45 25.76
C ALA A 151 7.27 -39.13 24.92
N ASN A 152 7.25 -38.93 23.60
CA ASN A 152 6.20 -39.37 22.68
C ASN A 152 4.78 -38.99 23.15
N THR A 153 4.63 -37.84 23.81
CA THR A 153 3.39 -37.36 24.39
C THR A 153 2.87 -36.08 23.67
N THR A 154 1.56 -35.89 23.69
CA THR A 154 0.95 -34.63 23.24
C THR A 154 0.93 -33.65 24.40
N LEU A 155 1.46 -32.45 24.17
CA LEU A 155 1.54 -31.40 25.18
C LEU A 155 0.35 -30.45 25.11
N GLY A 156 -0.20 -30.25 23.93
CA GLY A 156 -1.29 -29.33 23.69
C GLY A 156 -1.51 -29.09 22.20
N GLY A 157 -2.23 -28.04 21.90
CA GLY A 157 -2.51 -27.62 20.53
C GLY A 157 -3.18 -26.26 20.50
N GLY A 158 -3.63 -25.85 19.35
CA GLY A 158 -4.24 -24.55 19.22
C GLY A 158 -4.61 -24.17 17.80
N ARG A 159 -4.67 -22.87 17.58
CA ARG A 159 -5.03 -22.29 16.30
C ARG A 159 -4.05 -21.17 15.92
N VAL A 160 -3.67 -21.12 14.66
CA VAL A 160 -2.88 -20.01 14.10
C VAL A 160 -3.71 -18.73 14.10
N LEU A 161 -3.18 -17.68 14.69
CA LEU A 161 -3.75 -16.34 14.70
C LEU A 161 -3.10 -15.45 13.63
N ASP A 162 -1.77 -15.33 13.66
CA ASP A 162 -1.02 -14.63 12.61
C ASP A 162 0.02 -15.58 12.02
N PRO A 163 -0.13 -15.97 10.75
CA PRO A 163 0.84 -16.83 10.07
C PRO A 163 2.17 -16.13 9.80
N GLN A 164 2.30 -14.83 10.04
CA GLN A 164 3.50 -14.03 9.87
C GLN A 164 3.87 -13.34 11.18
N GLY A 165 4.22 -14.11 12.20
CA GLY A 165 4.57 -13.59 13.52
C GLY A 165 5.75 -12.62 13.52
N MET A 166 5.66 -11.57 14.33
CA MET A 166 6.68 -10.52 14.41
C MET A 166 7.94 -11.01 15.12
N ARG A 167 9.12 -10.66 14.60
CA ARG A 167 10.41 -10.96 15.24
C ARG A 167 10.69 -10.04 16.45
N ARG A 168 10.27 -8.78 16.38
CA ARG A 168 10.45 -7.78 17.43
C ARG A 168 9.10 -7.23 17.86
N GLY A 169 8.98 -6.83 19.12
CA GLY A 169 7.74 -6.27 19.64
C GLY A 169 6.59 -7.28 19.82
N ARG A 170 6.88 -8.59 19.74
CA ARG A 170 5.87 -9.67 19.84
C ARG A 170 5.07 -9.65 21.14
N SER A 171 5.67 -9.17 22.27
CA SER A 171 5.01 -9.04 23.58
C SER A 171 4.60 -7.60 23.88
N HIS A 172 4.60 -6.69 22.89
CA HIS A 172 4.12 -5.33 23.10
C HIS A 172 2.61 -5.34 23.41
N PRO A 173 2.10 -4.56 24.38
CA PRO A 173 0.69 -4.60 24.78
C PRO A 173 -0.31 -4.47 23.65
N GLN A 174 -0.04 -3.58 22.68
CA GLN A 174 -0.88 -3.42 21.50
C GLN A 174 -0.92 -4.70 20.64
N ARG A 175 0.24 -5.39 20.50
CA ARG A 175 0.31 -6.66 19.75
C ARG A 175 -0.48 -7.76 20.46
N LEU A 176 -0.37 -7.86 21.78
CA LEU A 176 -1.12 -8.84 22.57
C LEU A 176 -2.63 -8.58 22.48
N ALA A 177 -3.07 -7.33 22.60
CA ALA A 177 -4.46 -6.95 22.42
C ALA A 177 -5.00 -7.31 21.04
N TRP A 178 -4.19 -7.12 20.00
CA TRP A 178 -4.51 -7.50 18.63
C TRP A 178 -4.64 -9.02 18.48
N LEU A 179 -3.68 -9.80 19.01
CA LEU A 179 -3.74 -11.27 18.98
C LEU A 179 -4.94 -11.80 19.77
N SER A 180 -5.27 -11.21 20.92
CA SER A 180 -6.46 -11.57 21.71
C SER A 180 -7.75 -11.33 20.92
N ALA A 181 -7.85 -10.21 20.20
CA ALA A 181 -8.99 -9.92 19.34
C ALA A 181 -9.14 -10.93 18.19
N TRP A 182 -8.01 -11.36 17.59
CA TRP A 182 -8.01 -12.39 16.56
C TRP A 182 -8.29 -13.79 17.12
N ALA A 183 -7.86 -14.07 18.35
CA ALA A 183 -8.20 -15.32 19.05
C ALA A 183 -9.70 -15.43 19.34
N ALA A 184 -10.35 -14.33 19.67
CA ALA A 184 -11.80 -14.27 19.91
C ALA A 184 -12.62 -14.34 18.61
N ALA A 185 -12.04 -14.00 17.47
CA ALA A 185 -12.74 -14.01 16.19
C ALA A 185 -13.05 -15.44 15.72
N SER A 186 -14.26 -15.63 15.22
CA SER A 186 -14.76 -16.89 14.66
C SER A 186 -14.88 -16.87 13.14
N THR A 187 -14.91 -15.67 12.56
CA THR A 187 -15.11 -15.45 11.12
C THR A 187 -14.08 -14.47 10.55
N PRO A 188 -13.74 -14.57 9.26
CA PRO A 188 -12.86 -13.59 8.59
C PRO A 188 -13.36 -12.14 8.69
N ARG A 189 -14.68 -11.92 8.74
CA ARG A 189 -15.28 -10.59 8.93
C ARG A 189 -14.94 -10.00 10.30
N GLU A 190 -14.96 -10.80 11.34
CA GLU A 190 -14.59 -10.36 12.70
C GLU A 190 -13.09 -10.06 12.80
N VAL A 191 -12.24 -10.82 12.08
CA VAL A 191 -10.80 -10.55 11.98
C VAL A 191 -10.55 -9.22 11.26
N LEU A 192 -11.21 -8.96 10.14
CA LEU A 192 -11.12 -7.68 9.42
C LEU A 192 -11.57 -6.52 10.35
N ALA A 193 -12.70 -6.66 11.03
CA ALA A 193 -13.20 -5.64 11.95
C ALA A 193 -12.21 -5.39 13.11
N ALA A 194 -11.60 -6.44 13.65
CA ALA A 194 -10.56 -6.31 14.67
C ALA A 194 -9.30 -5.62 14.14
N ALA A 195 -8.87 -5.94 12.92
CA ALA A 195 -7.72 -5.30 12.27
C ALA A 195 -7.97 -3.80 12.00
N LEU A 196 -9.15 -3.44 11.50
CA LEU A 196 -9.54 -2.05 11.23
C LEU A 196 -9.59 -1.18 12.50
N ARG A 197 -9.97 -1.74 13.65
CA ARG A 197 -9.90 -1.02 14.95
C ARG A 197 -8.48 -0.66 15.36
N GLN A 198 -7.47 -1.38 14.87
CA GLN A 198 -6.05 -1.11 15.15
C GLN A 198 -5.45 -0.09 14.19
N GLY A 199 -6.08 0.16 13.05
CA GLY A 199 -5.61 1.14 12.09
C GLY A 199 -5.86 0.80 10.64
N ALA A 200 -4.93 1.19 9.78
CA ALA A 200 -4.99 0.90 8.35
C ALA A 200 -4.61 -0.57 8.07
N VAL A 201 -5.35 -1.22 7.19
CA VAL A 201 -5.20 -2.64 6.86
C VAL A 201 -4.78 -2.80 5.41
N ALA A 202 -3.64 -3.42 5.16
CA ALA A 202 -3.20 -3.83 3.83
C ALA A 202 -4.07 -5.03 3.39
N LEU A 203 -5.02 -4.78 2.50
CA LEU A 203 -6.03 -5.77 2.09
C LEU A 203 -5.43 -7.02 1.41
N PRO A 204 -4.42 -6.90 0.51
CA PRO A 204 -3.80 -8.09 -0.08
C PRO A 204 -3.10 -8.99 0.95
N GLU A 205 -2.42 -8.40 1.94
CA GLU A 205 -1.77 -9.15 3.01
C GLU A 205 -2.79 -9.86 3.91
N LEU A 206 -3.88 -9.16 4.24
CA LEU A 206 -4.96 -9.76 5.02
C LEU A 206 -5.62 -10.92 4.26
N ALA A 207 -5.87 -10.77 2.95
CA ALA A 207 -6.44 -11.83 2.12
C ALA A 207 -5.56 -13.10 2.15
N LEU A 208 -4.24 -12.94 2.01
CA LEU A 208 -3.29 -14.07 2.12
C LEU A 208 -3.32 -14.73 3.50
N LYS A 209 -3.33 -13.94 4.57
CA LYS A 209 -3.39 -14.46 5.95
C LYS A 209 -4.67 -15.23 6.24
N LEU A 210 -5.78 -14.82 5.63
CA LEU A 210 -7.10 -15.43 5.80
C LEU A 210 -7.44 -16.48 4.73
N ASN A 211 -6.55 -16.71 3.76
CA ASN A 211 -6.79 -17.58 2.61
C ASN A 211 -8.08 -17.23 1.84
N LEU A 212 -8.23 -15.94 1.51
CA LEU A 212 -9.38 -15.41 0.79
C LEU A 212 -9.02 -15.12 -0.67
N SER A 213 -9.95 -15.43 -1.57
CA SER A 213 -9.91 -14.92 -2.94
C SER A 213 -10.22 -13.41 -2.98
N ALA A 214 -9.92 -12.75 -4.11
CA ALA A 214 -10.25 -11.34 -4.30
C ALA A 214 -11.77 -11.09 -4.11
N ASP A 215 -12.62 -11.93 -4.70
CA ASP A 215 -14.07 -11.80 -4.58
C ASP A 215 -14.57 -11.99 -3.14
N GLN A 216 -14.01 -12.95 -2.41
CA GLN A 216 -14.32 -13.16 -1.01
C GLN A 216 -13.92 -11.97 -0.14
N LEU A 217 -12.75 -11.38 -0.42
CA LEU A 217 -12.31 -10.16 0.25
C LEU A 217 -13.28 -9.00 0.01
N GLU A 218 -13.70 -8.77 -1.26
CA GLU A 218 -14.68 -7.73 -1.58
C GLU A 218 -16.00 -7.90 -0.82
N GLN A 219 -16.51 -9.11 -0.73
CA GLN A 219 -17.74 -9.42 0.00
C GLN A 219 -17.63 -9.20 1.52
N LEU A 220 -16.41 -9.18 2.06
CA LEU A 220 -16.18 -8.91 3.47
C LEU A 220 -16.14 -7.42 3.80
N LEU A 221 -15.80 -6.57 2.82
CA LEU A 221 -15.70 -5.12 3.04
C LEU A 221 -17.10 -4.55 3.34
N PRO A 222 -17.26 -3.78 4.44
CA PRO A 222 -18.52 -3.10 4.71
C PRO A 222 -18.77 -2.04 3.64
N ALA A 223 -20.04 -1.85 3.29
CA ALA A 223 -20.45 -0.85 2.28
C ALA A 223 -20.27 0.60 2.77
N GLU A 224 -20.30 0.82 4.08
CA GLU A 224 -20.24 2.14 4.70
C GLU A 224 -19.18 2.20 5.81
N GLY A 225 -18.73 3.40 6.12
CA GLY A 225 -17.78 3.66 7.22
C GLY A 225 -16.34 3.27 6.92
N LEU A 226 -16.04 2.87 5.68
CA LEU A 226 -14.71 2.43 5.25
C LEU A 226 -14.18 3.29 4.10
N ILE A 227 -12.92 3.66 4.19
CA ILE A 227 -12.17 4.31 3.11
C ILE A 227 -11.21 3.26 2.56
N VAL A 228 -11.36 2.94 1.27
CA VAL A 228 -10.43 2.07 0.55
C VAL A 228 -9.60 2.93 -0.40
N LEU A 229 -8.29 2.87 -0.23
CA LEU A 229 -7.31 3.59 -1.04
C LEU A 229 -6.50 2.57 -1.85
N ALA A 230 -6.32 2.83 -3.14
CA ALA A 230 -5.58 1.94 -4.03
C ALA A 230 -4.62 2.74 -4.92
N ALA A 231 -3.32 2.57 -4.73
CA ALA A 231 -2.29 3.27 -5.48
C ALA A 231 -1.00 2.44 -5.61
N ALA A 232 -0.41 2.40 -6.80
CA ALA A 232 0.88 1.75 -7.09
C ALA A 232 0.99 0.32 -6.54
N GLY A 233 -0.05 -0.49 -6.72
CA GLY A 233 -0.08 -1.89 -6.25
C GLY A 233 -0.42 -2.06 -4.76
N HIS A 234 -0.52 -0.99 -3.99
CA HIS A 234 -1.01 -1.02 -2.63
C HIS A 234 -2.53 -0.87 -2.62
N ARG A 235 -3.19 -1.63 -1.77
CA ARG A 235 -4.62 -1.50 -1.49
C ARG A 235 -4.83 -1.55 0.02
N VAL A 236 -5.28 -0.43 0.59
CA VAL A 236 -5.37 -0.23 2.04
C VAL A 236 -6.78 0.20 2.41
N ALA A 237 -7.33 -0.42 3.44
CA ALA A 237 -8.60 -0.01 4.04
C ALA A 237 -8.35 0.64 5.40
N LEU A 238 -9.12 1.66 5.72
CA LEU A 238 -9.15 2.30 7.04
C LEU A 238 -10.56 2.82 7.33
N THR A 239 -10.90 2.93 8.61
CA THR A 239 -12.18 3.52 9.00
C THR A 239 -12.15 5.05 8.85
N VAL A 240 -13.32 5.67 8.82
CA VAL A 240 -13.44 7.13 8.80
C VAL A 240 -12.76 7.75 10.02
N GLU A 241 -12.92 7.15 11.21
CA GLU A 241 -12.27 7.60 12.45
C GLU A 241 -10.74 7.49 12.37
N ALA A 242 -10.23 6.40 11.78
CA ALA A 242 -8.79 6.22 11.58
C ALA A 242 -8.22 7.21 10.55
N SER A 243 -9.01 7.62 9.56
CA SER A 243 -8.67 8.70 8.63
C SER A 243 -8.66 10.04 9.36
N GLU A 244 -9.68 10.32 10.17
CA GLU A 244 -9.77 11.56 10.94
C GLU A 244 -8.62 11.72 11.93
N ALA A 245 -8.26 10.67 12.65
CA ALA A 245 -7.10 10.69 13.55
C ALA A 245 -5.77 10.96 12.81
N ARG A 246 -5.65 10.55 11.55
CA ARG A 246 -4.50 10.87 10.69
C ARG A 246 -4.51 12.32 10.22
N TRP A 247 -5.71 12.80 9.89
CA TRP A 247 -5.90 14.21 9.56
C TRP A 247 -5.48 15.11 10.71
N GLN A 248 -5.96 14.87 11.93
CA GLN A 248 -5.62 15.68 13.10
C GLN A 248 -4.11 15.76 13.32
N ARG A 249 -3.40 14.62 13.24
CA ARG A 249 -1.93 14.60 13.34
C ARG A 249 -1.23 15.40 12.24
N LEU A 250 -1.75 15.38 11.01
CA LEU A 250 -1.19 16.16 9.91
C LEU A 250 -1.48 17.65 10.12
N ALA A 251 -2.70 18.00 10.50
CA ALA A 251 -3.13 19.38 10.73
C ALA A 251 -2.34 20.03 11.88
N GLU A 252 -2.14 19.32 13.01
CA GLU A 252 -1.29 19.76 14.11
C GLU A 252 0.14 20.02 13.62
N ARG A 253 0.72 19.08 12.88
CA ARG A 253 2.09 19.22 12.35
C ARG A 253 2.22 20.37 11.36
N LEU A 254 1.20 20.63 10.54
CA LEU A 254 1.17 21.81 9.66
C LEU A 254 1.02 23.10 10.45
N ALA A 255 0.16 23.13 11.47
CA ALA A 255 -0.03 24.29 12.33
C ALA A 255 1.26 24.66 13.08
N ASP A 256 1.94 23.67 13.66
CA ASP A 256 3.24 23.87 14.32
C ASP A 256 4.29 24.43 13.34
N TRP A 257 4.30 23.89 12.11
CA TRP A 257 5.22 24.36 11.08
C TRP A 257 4.93 25.80 10.67
N HIS A 258 3.65 26.18 10.49
CA HIS A 258 3.23 27.55 10.18
C HIS A 258 3.59 28.55 11.29
N GLN A 259 3.53 28.13 12.55
CA GLN A 259 3.97 28.96 13.68
C GLN A 259 5.48 29.19 13.66
N GLN A 260 6.26 28.17 13.29
CA GLN A 260 7.73 28.26 13.22
C GLN A 260 8.22 29.01 11.96
N HIS A 261 7.44 29.02 10.89
CA HIS A 261 7.77 29.59 9.59
C HIS A 261 6.61 30.45 9.04
N PRO A 262 6.24 31.53 9.74
CA PRO A 262 5.07 32.32 9.38
C PRO A 262 5.21 33.02 8.01
N GLU A 263 6.44 33.20 7.52
CA GLU A 263 6.75 33.82 6.22
C GLU A 263 6.64 32.86 5.02
N LEU A 264 6.48 31.56 5.26
CA LEU A 264 6.44 30.53 4.22
C LEU A 264 5.04 29.97 4.04
N LEU A 265 4.69 29.56 2.82
CA LEU A 265 3.39 28.98 2.51
C LEU A 265 3.15 27.63 3.19
N GLY A 266 4.16 26.74 3.17
CA GLY A 266 4.05 25.42 3.76
C GLY A 266 5.26 24.55 3.50
N PRO A 267 5.38 23.43 4.19
CA PRO A 267 6.45 22.44 3.97
C PRO A 267 6.15 21.55 2.77
N GLY A 268 7.19 20.98 2.18
CA GLY A 268 7.06 19.89 1.23
C GLY A 268 6.79 18.54 1.90
N GLU A 269 6.32 17.55 1.13
CA GLU A 269 6.02 16.19 1.62
C GLU A 269 7.20 15.54 2.35
N GLY A 270 8.44 15.76 1.87
CA GLY A 270 9.64 15.23 2.49
C GLY A 270 9.93 15.85 3.86
N GLN A 271 9.74 17.15 4.01
CA GLN A 271 9.93 17.88 5.27
C GLN A 271 8.89 17.46 6.32
N LEU A 272 7.66 17.16 5.89
CA LEU A 272 6.63 16.62 6.77
C LEU A 272 6.89 15.19 7.23
N GLY A 273 7.75 14.44 6.52
CA GLY A 273 7.91 13.01 6.80
C GLY A 273 6.59 12.26 6.65
N LEU A 274 5.89 12.48 5.55
CA LEU A 274 4.49 12.08 5.31
C LEU A 274 4.21 10.61 5.63
N VAL A 275 5.10 9.69 5.25
CA VAL A 275 4.97 8.24 5.51
C VAL A 275 4.89 7.96 7.02
N GLY A 276 5.78 8.55 7.81
CA GLY A 276 5.79 8.39 9.27
C GLY A 276 4.61 9.10 9.95
N CYS A 277 4.23 10.28 9.45
CA CYS A 277 3.10 11.05 9.96
C CYS A 277 1.78 10.30 9.77
N LEU A 278 1.52 9.78 8.57
CA LEU A 278 0.27 9.10 8.23
C LEU A 278 0.32 7.59 8.49
N GLN A 279 1.50 7.01 8.67
CA GLN A 279 1.70 5.57 8.81
C GLN A 279 1.05 4.78 7.65
N LEU A 280 1.31 5.25 6.44
CA LEU A 280 0.81 4.69 5.17
C LEU A 280 1.95 4.65 4.14
N PRO A 281 1.94 3.71 3.19
CA PRO A 281 2.82 3.78 2.02
C PRO A 281 2.65 5.11 1.29
N LEU A 282 3.73 5.69 0.77
CA LEU A 282 3.71 7.02 0.16
C LEU A 282 2.64 7.19 -0.94
N PRO A 283 2.42 6.24 -1.88
CA PRO A 283 1.37 6.37 -2.89
C PRO A 283 -0.04 6.47 -2.28
N VAL A 284 -0.30 5.68 -1.22
CA VAL A 284 -1.58 5.67 -0.50
C VAL A 284 -1.76 6.96 0.31
N ALA A 285 -0.69 7.42 0.97
CA ALA A 285 -0.68 8.68 1.70
C ALA A 285 -1.03 9.86 0.79
N ARG A 286 -0.46 9.90 -0.42
CA ARG A 286 -0.78 10.93 -1.43
C ARG A 286 -2.24 10.90 -1.87
N GLN A 287 -2.83 9.72 -2.02
CA GLN A 287 -4.24 9.58 -2.36
C GLN A 287 -5.13 10.11 -1.23
N LEU A 288 -4.75 9.90 0.02
CA LEU A 288 -5.45 10.45 1.17
C LEU A 288 -5.34 11.99 1.23
N LEU A 289 -4.17 12.56 0.88
CA LEU A 289 -4.00 14.01 0.74
C LEU A 289 -4.91 14.59 -0.36
N GLN A 290 -5.02 13.93 -1.51
CA GLN A 290 -5.92 14.36 -2.59
C GLN A 290 -7.38 14.39 -2.13
N ARG A 291 -7.80 13.40 -1.34
CA ARG A 291 -9.13 13.38 -0.75
C ARG A 291 -9.36 14.57 0.18
N TRP A 292 -8.44 14.85 1.10
CA TRP A 292 -8.55 16.00 2.01
C TRP A 292 -8.46 17.34 1.28
N GLN A 293 -7.74 17.41 0.17
CA GLN A 293 -7.73 18.57 -0.71
C GLN A 293 -9.08 18.77 -1.40
N ALA A 294 -9.71 17.71 -1.91
CA ALA A 294 -11.04 17.75 -2.49
C ALA A 294 -12.12 18.13 -1.46
N GLU A 295 -11.95 17.75 -0.20
CA GLU A 295 -12.79 18.12 0.93
C GLU A 295 -12.53 19.57 1.42
N GLY A 296 -11.57 20.29 0.81
CA GLY A 296 -11.21 21.67 1.18
C GLY A 296 -10.44 21.81 2.51
N ARG A 297 -10.03 20.71 3.11
CA ARG A 297 -9.32 20.68 4.41
C ARG A 297 -7.83 21.00 4.28
N LEU A 298 -7.25 20.78 3.11
CA LEU A 298 -5.84 20.94 2.80
C LEU A 298 -5.71 21.69 1.48
N GLN A 299 -4.72 22.56 1.36
CA GLN A 299 -4.28 23.10 0.08
C GLN A 299 -2.91 22.57 -0.28
N ARG A 300 -2.69 22.32 -1.57
CA ARG A 300 -1.47 21.80 -2.12
C ARG A 300 -1.04 22.59 -3.34
N THR A 301 0.19 23.05 -3.32
CA THR A 301 0.88 23.59 -4.51
C THR A 301 1.86 22.54 -5.06
N ALA A 302 2.60 22.89 -6.13
CA ALA A 302 3.63 21.99 -6.69
C ALA A 302 4.71 21.58 -5.68
N TRP A 303 4.89 22.32 -4.59
CA TRP A 303 6.02 22.19 -3.66
C TRP A 303 5.64 22.28 -2.17
N ALA A 304 4.43 22.74 -1.82
CA ALA A 304 4.01 22.98 -0.44
C ALA A 304 2.63 22.39 -0.14
N LEU A 305 2.46 21.97 1.11
CA LEU A 305 1.20 21.61 1.73
C LEU A 305 0.89 22.63 2.82
N HIS A 306 -0.34 23.17 2.89
CA HIS A 306 -0.73 24.13 3.91
C HIS A 306 -2.20 24.03 4.29
N LEU A 307 -2.53 24.54 5.48
CA LEU A 307 -3.91 24.69 5.92
C LEU A 307 -4.58 25.82 5.14
N PRO A 308 -5.89 25.73 4.85
CA PRO A 308 -6.60 26.72 4.02
C PRO A 308 -6.55 28.14 4.57
N ASP A 309 -6.53 28.28 5.89
CA ASP A 309 -6.55 29.58 6.57
C ASP A 309 -5.16 30.21 6.74
N HIS A 310 -4.10 29.45 6.44
CA HIS A 310 -2.74 29.99 6.56
C HIS A 310 -2.45 31.01 5.46
N ARG A 311 -1.95 32.18 5.87
CA ARG A 311 -1.46 33.25 5.00
C ARG A 311 -0.05 33.61 5.43
N PRO A 312 0.95 33.53 4.53
CA PRO A 312 2.31 33.91 4.84
C PRO A 312 2.39 35.40 5.23
N GLN A 313 3.21 35.68 6.24
CA GLN A 313 3.47 37.06 6.67
C GLN A 313 4.58 37.65 5.80
N LEU A 314 4.21 38.64 4.98
CA LEU A 314 5.17 39.38 4.17
C LEU A 314 5.94 40.41 5.01
N GLN A 315 7.18 40.69 4.63
CA GLN A 315 7.99 41.73 5.25
C GLN A 315 7.47 43.13 4.89
N ALA A 316 7.82 44.12 5.69
CA ALA A 316 7.48 45.50 5.38
C ALA A 316 8.06 45.91 4.00
N GLY A 317 7.23 46.46 3.12
CA GLY A 317 7.59 46.85 1.76
C GLY A 317 7.46 45.73 0.71
N ASP A 318 7.34 44.46 1.09
CA ASP A 318 7.16 43.37 0.14
C ASP A 318 5.85 43.50 -0.65
N ALA A 319 4.79 43.94 -0.01
CA ALA A 319 3.49 44.12 -0.67
C ALA A 319 3.52 45.20 -1.79
N GLU A 320 4.21 46.31 -1.55
CA GLU A 320 4.38 47.37 -2.56
C GLU A 320 5.21 46.89 -3.74
N LEU A 321 6.35 46.22 -3.46
CA LEU A 321 7.20 45.70 -4.51
C LEU A 321 6.52 44.55 -5.28
N LEU A 322 5.77 43.68 -4.59
CA LEU A 322 4.97 42.63 -5.23
C LEU A 322 3.90 43.24 -6.18
N ALA A 323 3.22 44.31 -5.78
CA ALA A 323 2.25 45.01 -6.64
C ALA A 323 2.93 45.56 -7.92
N ARG A 324 4.13 46.13 -7.80
CA ARG A 324 4.92 46.58 -8.96
C ARG A 324 5.34 45.42 -9.88
N VAL A 325 5.81 44.31 -9.29
CA VAL A 325 6.12 43.09 -10.05
C VAL A 325 4.89 42.54 -10.75
N ALA A 326 3.74 42.46 -10.06
CA ALA A 326 2.48 42.02 -10.64
C ALA A 326 2.02 42.86 -11.83
N ALA A 327 2.18 44.19 -11.74
CA ALA A 327 1.88 45.09 -12.83
C ALA A 327 2.67 44.84 -14.11
N GLU A 328 3.93 44.37 -13.97
CA GLU A 328 4.78 43.98 -15.11
C GLU A 328 4.48 42.55 -15.62
N LEU A 329 4.00 41.65 -14.74
CA LEU A 329 3.69 40.26 -15.13
C LEU A 329 2.34 40.15 -15.86
N VAL A 330 1.30 40.91 -15.43
CA VAL A 330 -0.06 40.81 -15.95
C VAL A 330 -0.14 40.99 -17.47
N PRO A 331 0.50 42.02 -18.08
CA PRO A 331 0.41 42.24 -19.53
C PRO A 331 0.96 41.08 -20.35
N GLY A 332 1.90 40.30 -19.78
CA GLY A 332 2.49 39.17 -20.45
C GLY A 332 1.59 37.93 -20.58
N GLY A 333 0.43 37.89 -19.86
CA GLY A 333 -0.53 36.80 -19.90
C GLY A 333 0.16 35.43 -19.62
N LEU A 334 0.05 34.48 -20.56
CA LEU A 334 0.70 33.16 -20.46
C LEU A 334 2.21 33.17 -20.74
N ARG A 335 2.75 34.33 -21.15
CA ARG A 335 4.19 34.53 -21.44
C ARG A 335 4.73 35.75 -20.72
N PRO A 336 4.77 35.77 -19.38
CA PRO A 336 5.30 36.92 -18.63
C PRO A 336 6.78 37.15 -18.95
N PRO A 337 7.34 38.35 -18.70
CA PRO A 337 8.74 38.64 -18.94
C PRO A 337 9.68 37.72 -18.16
N ILE A 338 10.91 37.53 -18.68
CA ILE A 338 11.97 36.85 -17.93
C ILE A 338 12.51 37.76 -16.83
N VAL A 339 13.18 37.16 -15.83
CA VAL A 339 13.68 37.92 -14.66
C VAL A 339 14.60 39.08 -15.06
N GLY A 340 15.40 38.93 -16.13
CA GLY A 340 16.27 40.03 -16.63
C GLY A 340 15.47 41.20 -17.19
N GLU A 341 14.44 40.95 -18.00
CA GLU A 341 13.53 41.98 -18.54
C GLU A 341 12.77 42.67 -17.41
N LEU A 342 12.32 41.89 -16.44
CA LEU A 342 11.61 42.39 -15.25
C LEU A 342 12.51 43.31 -14.39
N ALA A 343 13.80 42.94 -14.21
CA ALA A 343 14.77 43.75 -13.48
C ALA A 343 14.98 45.11 -14.17
N THR A 344 15.09 45.12 -15.50
CA THR A 344 15.23 46.32 -16.30
C THR A 344 13.97 47.22 -16.18
N ALA A 345 12.78 46.64 -16.29
CA ALA A 345 11.49 47.38 -16.19
C ALA A 345 11.27 48.00 -14.80
N LEU A 346 11.70 47.31 -13.76
CA LEU A 346 11.57 47.79 -12.38
C LEU A 346 12.71 48.71 -11.91
N GLY A 347 13.81 48.81 -12.71
CA GLY A 347 14.99 49.58 -12.35
C GLY A 347 15.76 48.97 -11.15
N MET A 348 15.74 47.65 -11.01
CA MET A 348 16.36 46.92 -9.89
C MET A 348 17.60 46.14 -10.32
N GLU A 349 18.50 45.91 -9.36
CA GLU A 349 19.63 44.97 -9.55
C GLU A 349 19.11 43.53 -9.67
N LEU A 350 19.66 42.77 -10.64
CA LEU A 350 19.18 41.42 -10.98
C LEU A 350 19.24 40.45 -9.78
N GLY A 351 20.28 40.54 -8.95
CA GLY A 351 20.47 39.70 -7.78
C GLY A 351 19.42 39.98 -6.69
N GLU A 352 19.17 41.25 -6.41
CA GLU A 352 18.18 41.68 -5.44
C GLU A 352 16.77 41.24 -5.84
N LEU A 353 16.41 41.43 -7.13
CA LEU A 353 15.12 40.97 -7.64
C LEU A 353 14.98 39.44 -7.55
N LYS A 354 16.01 38.66 -7.89
CA LYS A 354 15.97 37.20 -7.74
C LYS A 354 15.70 36.77 -6.31
N VAL A 355 16.35 37.37 -5.33
CA VAL A 355 16.13 37.06 -3.89
C VAL A 355 14.68 37.38 -3.52
N PHE A 356 14.16 38.53 -3.94
CA PHE A 356 12.77 38.92 -3.70
C PHE A 356 11.79 37.92 -4.35
N LEU A 357 11.95 37.60 -5.64
CA LEU A 357 11.08 36.66 -6.34
C LEU A 357 11.09 35.25 -5.73
N GLN A 358 12.24 34.76 -5.27
CA GLN A 358 12.33 33.51 -4.54
C GLN A 358 11.59 33.55 -3.20
N ARG A 359 11.67 34.66 -2.46
CA ARG A 359 10.93 34.88 -1.21
C ARG A 359 9.43 34.86 -1.48
N MET A 360 8.96 35.59 -2.50
CA MET A 360 7.55 35.61 -2.89
C MET A 360 7.06 34.25 -3.41
N HIS A 361 7.90 33.50 -4.09
CA HIS A 361 7.58 32.12 -4.47
C HIS A 361 7.39 31.22 -3.25
N ARG A 362 8.27 31.31 -2.27
CA ARG A 362 8.14 30.53 -1.01
C ARG A 362 6.92 30.93 -0.20
N ALA A 363 6.54 32.20 -0.27
CA ALA A 363 5.31 32.72 0.32
C ALA A 363 4.04 32.32 -0.49
N GLY A 364 4.19 31.75 -1.69
CA GLY A 364 3.05 31.38 -2.54
C GLY A 364 2.46 32.50 -3.37
N GLU A 365 2.97 33.73 -3.25
CA GLU A 365 2.50 34.90 -4.00
C GLU A 365 2.91 34.84 -5.48
N LEU A 366 4.00 34.17 -5.77
CA LEU A 366 4.47 33.91 -7.13
C LEU A 366 4.75 32.41 -7.34
N VAL A 367 4.69 31.97 -8.58
CA VAL A 367 4.98 30.60 -8.98
C VAL A 367 6.19 30.57 -9.93
N ALA A 368 7.26 29.89 -9.53
CA ALA A 368 8.43 29.64 -10.39
C ALA A 368 8.12 28.47 -11.33
N VAL A 369 7.72 28.77 -12.56
CA VAL A 369 7.44 27.76 -13.59
C VAL A 369 8.76 27.33 -14.29
N ALA A 370 9.68 28.28 -14.46
CA ALA A 370 11.01 28.05 -15.01
C ALA A 370 12.06 28.78 -14.16
N SER A 371 13.33 28.44 -14.32
CA SER A 371 14.45 29.01 -13.55
C SER A 371 14.58 30.54 -13.65
N ASN A 372 14.10 31.11 -14.73
CA ASN A 372 14.18 32.55 -15.04
C ASN A 372 12.81 33.19 -15.28
N ARG A 373 11.70 32.54 -14.89
CA ARG A 373 10.36 33.05 -15.18
C ARG A 373 9.38 32.73 -14.04
N TYR A 374 8.77 33.78 -13.54
CA TYR A 374 7.77 33.69 -12.47
C TYR A 374 6.40 34.09 -13.00
N TYR A 375 5.35 33.53 -12.44
CA TYR A 375 3.97 33.73 -12.79
C TYR A 375 3.17 34.12 -11.55
N LEU A 376 2.11 34.88 -11.74
CA LEU A 376 1.06 35.01 -10.75
C LEU A 376 0.26 33.69 -10.68
N PRO A 377 -0.31 33.31 -9.54
CA PRO A 377 -1.17 32.12 -9.42
C PRO A 377 -2.29 32.07 -10.49
N THR A 378 -2.94 33.20 -10.76
CA THR A 378 -4.00 33.33 -11.78
C THR A 378 -3.49 33.04 -13.21
N GLN A 379 -2.25 33.39 -13.53
CA GLN A 379 -1.65 33.06 -14.83
C GLN A 379 -1.37 31.55 -14.95
N VAL A 380 -1.00 30.91 -13.84
CA VAL A 380 -0.80 29.44 -13.81
C VAL A 380 -2.15 28.73 -13.99
N GLU A 381 -3.23 29.25 -13.41
CA GLU A 381 -4.59 28.73 -13.68
C GLU A 381 -4.92 28.81 -15.17
N GLY A 382 -4.52 29.87 -15.85
CA GLY A 382 -4.65 30.00 -17.30
C GLY A 382 -3.87 28.90 -18.06
N LEU A 383 -2.64 28.59 -17.63
CA LEU A 383 -1.86 27.48 -18.21
C LEU A 383 -2.53 26.11 -17.99
N VAL A 384 -3.11 25.90 -16.82
CA VAL A 384 -3.89 24.68 -16.50
C VAL A 384 -5.16 24.59 -17.32
N ALA A 385 -5.85 25.73 -17.53
CA ALA A 385 -7.08 25.79 -18.34
C ALA A 385 -6.83 25.37 -19.78
N VAL A 386 -5.68 25.79 -20.39
CA VAL A 386 -5.29 25.33 -21.73
C VAL A 386 -5.14 23.79 -21.77
N ALA A 387 -4.48 23.20 -20.77
CA ALA A 387 -4.30 21.74 -20.71
C ALA A 387 -5.65 21.00 -20.57
N ARG A 388 -6.57 21.54 -19.74
CA ARG A 388 -7.92 20.98 -19.56
C ARG A 388 -8.74 21.05 -20.84
N GLN A 389 -8.68 22.17 -21.55
CA GLN A 389 -9.39 22.36 -22.81
C GLN A 389 -8.91 21.36 -23.87
N LEU A 390 -7.58 21.20 -24.02
CA LEU A 390 -7.01 20.25 -24.97
C LEU A 390 -7.43 18.80 -24.69
N VAL A 391 -7.48 18.40 -23.42
CA VAL A 391 -7.96 17.06 -23.05
C VAL A 391 -9.45 16.91 -23.34
N ALA A 392 -10.26 17.94 -23.08
CA ALA A 392 -11.69 17.92 -23.35
C ALA A 392 -12.00 17.83 -24.87
N ASP A 393 -11.20 18.49 -25.69
CA ASP A 393 -11.37 18.51 -27.14
C ASP A 393 -10.74 17.27 -27.83
N SER A 394 -9.89 16.52 -27.12
CA SER A 394 -9.18 15.35 -27.65
C SER A 394 -10.02 14.06 -27.53
N PRO A 395 -10.24 13.32 -28.63
CA PRO A 395 -10.92 12.02 -28.56
C PRO A 395 -10.18 10.97 -27.70
N SER A 396 -8.86 11.11 -27.53
CA SER A 396 -8.02 10.23 -26.73
C SER A 396 -7.92 10.68 -25.27
N GLY A 397 -8.47 11.84 -24.92
CA GLY A 397 -8.32 12.43 -23.58
C GLY A 397 -6.88 12.80 -23.24
N SER A 398 -6.06 13.11 -24.25
CA SER A 398 -4.65 13.44 -24.11
C SER A 398 -4.19 14.49 -25.11
N PHE A 399 -3.02 15.09 -24.87
CA PHE A 399 -2.40 16.05 -25.77
C PHE A 399 -0.87 15.92 -25.77
N ASN A 400 -0.23 16.44 -26.81
CA ASN A 400 1.21 16.51 -26.92
C ASN A 400 1.73 17.96 -26.78
N ALA A 401 3.07 18.11 -26.77
CA ALA A 401 3.71 19.41 -26.58
C ALA A 401 3.47 20.40 -27.75
N ALA A 402 3.28 19.90 -28.97
CA ALA A 402 3.00 20.76 -30.13
C ALA A 402 1.57 21.34 -30.04
N GLU A 403 0.60 20.52 -29.71
CA GLU A 403 -0.79 20.95 -29.49
C GLU A 403 -0.89 21.99 -28.37
N TYR A 404 -0.20 21.76 -27.26
CA TYR A 404 -0.16 22.73 -26.16
C TYR A 404 0.49 24.05 -26.56
N ARG A 405 1.60 24.00 -27.30
CA ARG A 405 2.26 25.21 -27.83
C ARG A 405 1.30 26.03 -28.69
N ASP A 406 0.61 25.35 -29.61
CA ASP A 406 -0.25 26.02 -30.59
C ASP A 406 -1.50 26.60 -29.92
N ALA A 407 -2.08 25.91 -28.95
CA ALA A 407 -3.21 26.39 -28.16
C ALA A 407 -2.86 27.53 -27.19
N SER A 408 -1.69 27.47 -26.57
CA SER A 408 -1.25 28.47 -25.58
C SER A 408 -0.58 29.71 -26.19
N GLY A 409 -0.08 29.61 -27.43
CA GLY A 409 0.67 30.68 -28.09
C GLY A 409 2.05 30.97 -27.50
N ILE A 410 2.54 30.14 -26.56
CA ILE A 410 3.88 30.28 -25.95
C ILE A 410 4.95 29.60 -26.82
N GLY A 411 6.16 30.13 -26.82
CA GLY A 411 7.26 29.59 -27.67
C GLY A 411 7.71 28.17 -27.22
N ARG A 412 8.30 27.40 -28.14
CA ARG A 412 8.67 25.99 -27.93
C ARG A 412 9.42 25.69 -26.63
N ASN A 413 10.44 26.49 -26.29
CA ASN A 413 11.25 26.26 -25.10
C ASN A 413 10.44 26.48 -23.81
N LEU A 414 9.55 27.49 -23.80
CA LEU A 414 8.71 27.77 -22.66
C LEU A 414 7.61 26.70 -22.50
N THR A 415 7.07 26.18 -23.61
CA THR A 415 6.12 25.05 -23.59
C THR A 415 6.67 23.86 -22.84
N ILE A 416 7.92 23.46 -23.11
CA ILE A 416 8.55 22.33 -22.41
C ILE A 416 8.63 22.60 -20.91
N GLN A 417 9.08 23.79 -20.49
CA GLN A 417 9.21 24.18 -19.09
C GLN A 417 7.85 24.20 -18.37
N VAL A 418 6.83 24.76 -19.04
CA VAL A 418 5.46 24.77 -18.50
C VAL A 418 4.93 23.36 -18.34
N LEU A 419 5.07 22.50 -19.32
CA LEU A 419 4.59 21.14 -19.27
C LEU A 419 5.31 20.29 -18.20
N GLU A 420 6.62 20.46 -18.05
CA GLU A 420 7.38 19.84 -16.94
C GLU A 420 6.94 20.36 -15.57
N TYR A 421 6.57 21.65 -15.49
CA TYR A 421 5.99 22.20 -14.27
C TYR A 421 4.61 21.58 -13.98
N LEU A 422 3.71 21.47 -14.96
CA LEU A 422 2.38 20.86 -14.79
C LEU A 422 2.48 19.39 -14.39
N ASP A 423 3.45 18.65 -14.94
CA ASP A 423 3.74 17.26 -14.55
C ASP A 423 4.20 17.19 -13.09
N ARG A 424 5.12 18.05 -12.65
CA ARG A 424 5.61 18.13 -11.26
C ARG A 424 4.51 18.60 -10.28
N ALA A 425 3.64 19.50 -10.73
CA ALA A 425 2.51 19.98 -9.95
C ALA A 425 1.38 18.94 -9.81
N GLY A 426 1.51 17.80 -10.51
CA GLY A 426 0.49 16.75 -10.48
C GLY A 426 -0.79 17.10 -11.23
N VAL A 427 -0.74 18.11 -12.11
CA VAL A 427 -1.86 18.48 -12.99
C VAL A 427 -1.93 17.54 -14.19
N THR A 428 -0.77 17.23 -14.75
CA THR A 428 -0.64 16.31 -15.89
C THR A 428 0.28 15.14 -15.58
N ARG A 429 0.19 14.09 -16.40
CA ARG A 429 1.09 12.94 -16.38
C ARG A 429 1.55 12.62 -17.79
N PHE A 430 2.88 12.57 -17.97
CA PHE A 430 3.52 12.24 -19.25
C PHE A 430 3.65 10.71 -19.42
N VAL A 431 3.09 10.18 -20.52
CA VAL A 431 3.14 8.75 -20.86
C VAL A 431 3.24 8.60 -22.38
N ARG A 432 4.30 7.98 -22.89
CA ARG A 432 4.49 7.67 -24.32
C ARG A 432 4.24 8.87 -25.23
N GLU A 433 4.92 10.00 -24.96
CA GLU A 433 4.84 11.28 -25.70
C GLU A 433 3.50 12.02 -25.60
N GLN A 434 2.55 11.52 -24.84
CA GLN A 434 1.27 12.14 -24.55
C GLN A 434 1.15 12.56 -23.09
N ARG A 435 0.37 13.59 -22.82
CA ARG A 435 0.00 14.03 -21.46
C ARG A 435 -1.48 13.84 -21.22
N PHE A 436 -1.79 13.34 -20.04
CA PHE A 436 -3.14 13.12 -19.53
C PHE A 436 -3.33 13.99 -18.30
N LEU A 437 -4.52 14.48 -18.07
CA LEU A 437 -4.84 15.07 -16.77
C LEU A 437 -4.77 13.98 -15.69
N VAL A 438 -4.21 14.33 -14.57
CA VAL A 438 -4.30 13.51 -13.36
C VAL A 438 -5.70 13.72 -12.82
N ALA A 439 -6.49 12.65 -12.72
CA ALA A 439 -7.82 12.72 -12.11
C ALA A 439 -7.69 13.32 -10.70
N GLY A 440 -8.37 14.44 -10.48
CA GLY A 440 -8.43 15.12 -9.19
C GLY A 440 -9.22 14.35 -8.15
#